data_1c4e7fe8cf9106ae231e89febcc57986
#
_entry.id   1c4e7fe8cf9106ae231e89febcc57986
#
_cell.length_a   1.000
_cell.length_b   1.000
_cell.length_c   1.000
_cell.angle_alpha   90.00
_cell.angle_beta   90.00
_cell.angle_gamma   90.00
#
_symmetry.space_group_name_H-M   'P 1'
#
loop_
_entity.id
_entity.type
_entity.pdbx_description
1 polymer ?
#
loop_
_entity_poly.entity_id
_entity_poly.type
_entity_poly.pdbx_seq_one_letter_code
_entity_poly.pdbx_strand_id
1 'polypeptide(L)'
;MRNIYIILILIFSFTIFSCAKKDESSSTTSTTELEGAWVSSCYSKWDTYWIKTWTFTGSALVVKWDEYSDSSCATDYAIWTDTYSSFSKGNEATLDNGSTGRKFTMKVDSLEGLMQTAAAVTYYNNYVLCVDSEWVLNTAKDYSGKTCGNTTYPAKNATISGVYKLDGSSLLINTDNITSVGSTVFTKQ
;
A
#
# COMPACT_ATOMS: atom_id res chain seq x y z
N MET A 1 -15.58 -20.68 -72.67
CA MET A 1 -16.19 -19.61 -71.89
C MET A 1 -16.61 -20.03 -70.47
N ARG A 2 -16.48 -21.30 -70.07
CA ARG A 2 -16.96 -21.81 -68.77
C ARG A 2 -15.92 -21.66 -67.64
N ASN A 3 -14.65 -21.45 -67.96
CA ASN A 3 -13.57 -21.36 -67.00
C ASN A 3 -13.29 -19.92 -66.47
N ILE A 4 -13.83 -18.90 -67.12
CA ILE A 4 -13.66 -17.50 -66.72
C ILE A 4 -14.57 -17.15 -65.52
N TYR A 5 -15.74 -17.77 -65.45
CA TYR A 5 -16.70 -17.52 -64.32
C TYR A 5 -16.20 -18.12 -62.99
N ILE A 6 -15.46 -19.22 -63.05
CA ILE A 6 -14.90 -19.85 -61.83
C ILE A 6 -13.79 -19.00 -61.20
N ILE A 7 -12.98 -18.33 -62.03
CA ILE A 7 -11.90 -17.44 -61.56
C ILE A 7 -12.49 -16.15 -60.99
N LEU A 8 -13.59 -15.65 -61.52
CA LEU A 8 -14.25 -14.43 -61.04
C LEU A 8 -14.94 -14.63 -59.66
N ILE A 9 -15.46 -15.84 -59.38
CA ILE A 9 -16.08 -16.19 -58.09
C ILE A 9 -15.01 -16.37 -57.00
N LEU A 10 -13.79 -16.83 -57.34
CA LEU A 10 -12.69 -17.00 -56.42
C LEU A 10 -12.05 -15.67 -55.95
N ILE A 11 -12.14 -14.62 -56.80
CA ILE A 11 -11.58 -13.30 -56.46
C ILE A 11 -12.53 -12.50 -55.55
N PHE A 12 -13.82 -12.79 -55.54
CA PHE A 12 -14.81 -12.06 -54.70
C PHE A 12 -14.95 -12.57 -53.26
N SER A 13 -14.29 -13.71 -52.95
CA SER A 13 -14.36 -14.33 -51.64
C SER A 13 -13.37 -13.82 -50.60
N PHE A 14 -12.49 -12.85 -50.96
CA PHE A 14 -11.41 -12.37 -50.08
C PHE A 14 -11.59 -10.99 -49.46
N THR A 15 -12.78 -10.37 -49.55
CA THR A 15 -12.96 -8.98 -49.09
C THR A 15 -13.90 -8.78 -47.92
N ILE A 16 -14.18 -9.77 -47.08
CA ILE A 16 -14.93 -9.56 -45.84
C ILE A 16 -14.23 -10.24 -44.64
N PHE A 17 -12.95 -10.01 -44.48
CA PHE A 17 -12.36 -9.96 -43.12
C PHE A 17 -12.20 -8.51 -42.74
N SER A 18 -13.32 -7.81 -42.56
CA SER A 18 -13.33 -6.65 -41.70
C SER A 18 -13.07 -7.17 -40.31
N CYS A 19 -11.82 -7.04 -39.87
CA CYS A 19 -11.45 -7.12 -38.47
C CYS A 19 -12.26 -6.03 -37.76
N ALA A 20 -13.45 -6.39 -37.24
CA ALA A 20 -14.05 -5.64 -36.18
C ALA A 20 -13.00 -5.63 -35.05
N LYS A 21 -12.28 -4.52 -34.95
CA LYS A 21 -11.47 -4.20 -33.80
C LYS A 21 -12.46 -4.18 -32.63
N LYS A 22 -12.57 -5.32 -31.95
CA LYS A 22 -13.18 -5.39 -30.64
C LYS A 22 -12.33 -4.44 -29.82
N ASP A 23 -12.88 -3.27 -29.50
CA ASP A 23 -12.37 -2.46 -28.44
C ASP A 23 -12.50 -3.33 -27.18
N GLU A 24 -11.50 -4.17 -26.96
CA GLU A 24 -11.20 -4.65 -25.64
C GLU A 24 -10.84 -3.37 -24.90
N SER A 25 -11.80 -2.85 -24.16
CA SER A 25 -11.52 -2.00 -23.02
C SER A 25 -10.66 -2.86 -22.09
N SER A 26 -9.38 -2.95 -22.45
CA SER A 26 -8.33 -3.35 -21.54
C SER A 26 -8.42 -2.32 -20.44
N SER A 27 -9.04 -2.68 -19.32
CA SER A 27 -8.78 -2.02 -18.07
C SER A 27 -7.31 -2.30 -17.78
N THR A 28 -6.43 -1.51 -18.38
CA THR A 28 -5.06 -1.39 -17.94
C THR A 28 -5.18 -0.88 -16.51
N THR A 29 -5.13 -1.79 -15.56
CA THR A 29 -4.76 -1.46 -14.18
C THR A 29 -3.49 -0.66 -14.34
N SER A 30 -3.61 0.65 -14.14
CA SER A 30 -2.47 1.57 -14.23
C SER A 30 -1.53 1.18 -13.11
N THR A 31 -0.56 0.30 -13.43
CA THR A 31 0.53 0.00 -12.51
C THR A 31 1.25 1.30 -12.24
N THR A 32 1.33 1.66 -10.98
CA THR A 32 2.06 2.87 -10.59
C THR A 32 3.56 2.56 -10.54
N GLU A 33 4.40 3.57 -10.58
CA GLU A 33 5.82 3.45 -10.32
C GLU A 33 6.12 2.84 -8.93
N LEU A 34 5.11 2.82 -8.05
CA LEU A 34 5.18 2.26 -6.70
C LEU A 34 4.91 0.76 -6.64
N GLU A 35 4.39 0.13 -7.70
CA GLU A 35 3.99 -1.28 -7.71
C GLU A 35 5.05 -2.20 -7.12
N GLY A 36 4.63 -3.11 -6.22
CA GLY A 36 5.49 -4.06 -5.51
C GLY A 36 5.73 -3.68 -4.05
N ALA A 37 6.70 -4.34 -3.42
CA ALA A 37 7.03 -4.16 -2.01
C ALA A 37 8.23 -3.22 -1.82
N TRP A 38 8.14 -2.35 -0.82
CA TRP A 38 9.13 -1.39 -0.39
C TRP A 38 9.39 -1.56 1.10
N VAL A 39 10.61 -1.89 1.48
CA VAL A 39 10.95 -2.31 2.84
C VAL A 39 12.00 -1.37 3.44
N SER A 40 11.79 -0.95 4.70
CA SER A 40 12.79 -0.22 5.47
C SER A 40 13.90 -1.15 5.99
N SER A 41 15.04 -0.60 6.34
CA SER A 41 15.94 -1.26 7.27
C SER A 41 15.31 -1.36 8.67
N CYS A 42 15.89 -2.20 9.54
CA CYS A 42 15.57 -2.21 10.96
C CYS A 42 15.91 -0.86 11.60
N TYR A 43 14.98 -0.25 12.33
CA TYR A 43 15.19 1.03 13.02
C TYR A 43 14.54 1.04 14.40
N SER A 44 15.12 1.83 15.33
CA SER A 44 14.58 1.97 16.68
C SER A 44 13.45 3.01 16.72
N LYS A 45 12.38 2.71 17.46
CA LYS A 45 11.28 3.61 17.78
C LYS A 45 10.60 3.16 19.08
N TRP A 46 10.38 4.07 20.04
CA TRP A 46 9.65 3.79 21.31
C TRP A 46 10.18 2.57 22.09
N ASP A 47 11.50 2.49 22.27
CA ASP A 47 12.17 1.40 22.98
C ASP A 47 12.03 0.00 22.35
N THR A 48 11.48 -0.10 21.16
CA THR A 48 11.42 -1.30 20.33
C THR A 48 12.07 -1.07 18.97
N TYR A 49 12.11 -2.10 18.13
CA TYR A 49 12.73 -2.06 16.81
C TYR A 49 11.71 -2.45 15.75
N TRP A 50 11.83 -1.88 14.56
CA TRP A 50 10.79 -1.96 13.57
C TRP A 50 11.36 -2.20 12.17
N ILE A 51 10.64 -3.04 11.40
CA ILE A 51 10.74 -3.07 9.95
C ILE A 51 9.36 -2.68 9.41
N LYS A 52 9.31 -1.72 8.51
CA LYS A 52 8.08 -1.30 7.86
C LYS A 52 8.09 -1.69 6.39
N THR A 53 7.01 -2.29 5.92
CA THR A 53 6.82 -2.68 4.52
C THR A 53 5.59 -1.99 3.94
N TRP A 54 5.74 -1.39 2.77
CA TRP A 54 4.66 -0.87 1.94
C TRP A 54 4.50 -1.77 0.73
N THR A 55 3.33 -2.38 0.52
CA THR A 55 3.05 -3.23 -0.63
C THR A 55 1.93 -2.63 -1.46
N PHE A 56 2.26 -2.19 -2.66
CA PHE A 56 1.31 -1.61 -3.62
C PHE A 56 0.90 -2.67 -4.63
N THR A 57 -0.40 -2.83 -4.85
CA THR A 57 -0.99 -3.75 -5.84
C THR A 57 -2.16 -3.05 -6.52
N GLY A 58 -1.92 -2.46 -7.68
CA GLY A 58 -2.89 -1.63 -8.38
C GLY A 58 -3.35 -0.44 -7.51
N SER A 59 -4.63 -0.42 -7.11
CA SER A 59 -5.18 0.61 -6.21
C SER A 59 -5.25 0.16 -4.74
N ALA A 60 -4.79 -1.04 -4.42
CA ALA A 60 -4.68 -1.54 -3.06
C ALA A 60 -3.29 -1.27 -2.48
N LEU A 61 -3.25 -1.03 -1.19
CA LEU A 61 -2.02 -0.83 -0.44
C LEU A 61 -2.12 -1.54 0.91
N VAL A 62 -1.10 -2.32 1.25
CA VAL A 62 -0.92 -2.88 2.59
C VAL A 62 0.35 -2.29 3.19
N VAL A 63 0.23 -1.78 4.40
CA VAL A 63 1.37 -1.29 5.18
C VAL A 63 1.52 -2.21 6.39
N LYS A 64 2.63 -2.92 6.44
CA LYS A 64 2.95 -3.80 7.55
C LYS A 64 4.06 -3.20 8.39
N TRP A 65 3.89 -3.20 9.69
CA TRP A 65 4.88 -2.78 10.67
C TRP A 65 5.19 -3.99 11.55
N ASP A 66 6.33 -4.60 11.29
CA ASP A 66 6.83 -5.69 12.13
C ASP A 66 7.63 -5.06 13.27
N GLU A 67 7.18 -5.32 14.49
CA GLU A 67 7.81 -4.85 15.73
C GLU A 67 8.62 -5.97 16.37
N TYR A 68 9.81 -5.63 16.82
CA TYR A 68 10.79 -6.55 17.40
C TYR A 68 11.26 -6.06 18.75
N SER A 69 11.60 -7.00 19.63
CA SER A 69 12.15 -6.70 20.96
C SER A 69 13.66 -6.49 20.98
N ASP A 70 14.37 -6.74 19.88
CA ASP A 70 15.84 -6.64 19.79
C ASP A 70 16.31 -5.80 18.59
N SER A 71 17.52 -5.25 18.71
CA SER A 71 18.11 -4.33 17.74
C SER A 71 18.51 -4.96 16.40
N SER A 72 18.49 -6.28 16.30
CA SER A 72 18.72 -7.00 15.05
C SER A 72 17.44 -7.26 14.27
N CYS A 73 16.27 -6.90 14.82
CA CYS A 73 14.95 -7.21 14.27
C CYS A 73 14.76 -8.72 14.00
N ALA A 74 15.16 -9.56 14.95
CA ALA A 74 15.11 -11.01 14.85
C ALA A 74 14.12 -11.66 15.81
N THR A 75 13.76 -10.98 16.91
CA THR A 75 12.83 -11.51 17.92
C THR A 75 11.49 -10.79 17.80
N ASP A 76 10.51 -11.46 17.22
CA ASP A 76 9.15 -10.94 17.01
C ASP A 76 8.53 -10.42 18.32
N TYR A 77 7.75 -9.34 18.24
CA TYR A 77 7.05 -8.75 19.37
C TYR A 77 5.58 -8.52 19.05
N ALA A 78 5.27 -7.74 18.01
CA ALA A 78 3.93 -7.49 17.51
C ALA A 78 3.93 -7.22 16.00
N ILE A 79 2.77 -7.33 15.36
CA ILE A 79 2.57 -6.95 13.95
C ILE A 79 1.40 -5.98 13.90
N TRP A 80 1.57 -4.90 13.11
CA TRP A 80 0.52 -3.95 12.77
C TRP A 80 0.33 -3.97 11.26
N THR A 81 -0.91 -4.18 10.82
CA THR A 81 -1.25 -4.28 9.40
C THR A 81 -2.35 -3.29 9.07
N ASP A 82 -1.99 -2.29 8.27
CA ASP A 82 -2.91 -1.29 7.78
C ASP A 82 -3.26 -1.62 6.33
N THR A 83 -4.52 -1.82 6.03
CA THR A 83 -5.01 -2.11 4.68
C THR A 83 -5.77 -0.92 4.14
N TYR A 84 -5.45 -0.56 2.90
CA TYR A 84 -6.04 0.57 2.21
C TYR A 84 -6.46 0.20 0.80
N SER A 85 -7.50 0.87 0.32
CA SER A 85 -7.98 0.80 -1.05
C SER A 85 -8.04 2.19 -1.69
N SER A 86 -8.40 2.21 -2.97
CA SER A 86 -8.59 3.45 -3.73
C SER A 86 -7.33 4.35 -3.72
N PHE A 87 -6.13 3.74 -3.66
CA PHE A 87 -4.90 4.51 -3.81
C PHE A 87 -4.92 5.26 -5.14
N SER A 88 -4.74 6.55 -5.06
CA SER A 88 -4.77 7.43 -6.23
C SER A 88 -3.61 8.43 -6.16
N LYS A 89 -2.82 8.44 -7.22
CA LYS A 89 -1.76 9.43 -7.45
C LYS A 89 -2.38 10.79 -7.73
N GLY A 90 -1.95 11.79 -6.97
CA GLY A 90 -2.28 13.19 -7.20
C GLY A 90 -1.21 13.93 -8.00
N ASN A 91 -1.28 15.24 -7.95
CA ASN A 91 -0.33 16.14 -8.61
C ASN A 91 1.04 16.14 -7.91
N GLU A 92 2.05 16.60 -8.65
CA GLU A 92 3.34 16.95 -8.07
C GLU A 92 3.19 18.10 -7.07
N ALA A 93 4.06 18.11 -6.08
CA ALA A 93 4.13 19.13 -5.05
C ALA A 93 5.58 19.47 -4.73
N THR A 94 5.86 20.74 -4.52
CA THR A 94 7.13 21.16 -3.93
C THR A 94 7.11 20.84 -2.45
N LEU A 95 8.10 20.10 -1.98
CA LEU A 95 8.27 19.76 -0.57
C LEU A 95 8.96 20.89 0.19
N ASP A 96 8.88 20.89 1.53
CA ASP A 96 9.45 21.91 2.40
C ASP A 96 10.97 22.09 2.20
N ASN A 97 11.67 21.05 1.79
CA ASN A 97 13.09 21.08 1.46
C ASN A 97 13.40 21.54 0.00
N GLY A 98 12.41 22.01 -0.74
CA GLY A 98 12.52 22.46 -2.13
C GLY A 98 12.56 21.34 -3.17
N SER A 99 12.57 20.07 -2.78
CA SER A 99 12.51 18.96 -3.74
C SER A 99 11.08 18.72 -4.24
N THR A 100 10.94 17.95 -5.33
CA THR A 100 9.63 17.57 -5.87
C THR A 100 9.21 16.22 -5.29
N GLY A 101 7.99 16.14 -4.80
CA GLY A 101 7.28 14.92 -4.42
C GLY A 101 5.96 14.80 -5.18
N ARG A 102 5.20 13.76 -4.89
CA ARG A 102 3.88 13.52 -5.48
C ARG A 102 2.86 13.24 -4.39
N LYS A 103 1.76 13.96 -4.40
CA LYS A 103 0.63 13.72 -3.49
C LYS A 103 -0.07 12.42 -3.83
N PHE A 104 -0.74 11.85 -2.85
CA PHE A 104 -1.64 10.71 -3.04
C PHE A 104 -2.79 10.77 -2.05
N THR A 105 -3.83 10.00 -2.34
CA THR A 105 -4.94 9.71 -1.42
C THR A 105 -5.22 8.22 -1.42
N MET A 106 -5.78 7.73 -0.32
CA MET A 106 -6.23 6.34 -0.15
C MET A 106 -7.36 6.28 0.87
N LYS A 107 -8.08 5.18 0.93
CA LYS A 107 -9.13 4.93 1.93
C LYS A 107 -8.72 3.80 2.87
N VAL A 108 -9.02 3.98 4.14
CA VAL A 108 -8.79 2.95 5.17
C VAL A 108 -9.82 1.83 5.00
N ASP A 109 -9.35 0.60 4.86
CA ASP A 109 -10.19 -0.61 4.87
C ASP A 109 -10.15 -1.28 6.24
N SER A 110 -8.96 -1.50 6.82
CA SER A 110 -8.77 -1.99 8.19
C SER A 110 -7.43 -1.55 8.75
N LEU A 111 -7.36 -1.43 10.07
CA LEU A 111 -6.12 -1.25 10.84
C LEU A 111 -6.10 -2.34 11.90
N GLU A 112 -5.17 -3.28 11.81
CA GLU A 112 -5.14 -4.47 12.66
C GLU A 112 -3.82 -4.60 13.42
N GLY A 113 -3.90 -4.96 14.70
CA GLY A 113 -2.76 -5.30 15.54
C GLY A 113 -2.80 -6.77 15.96
N LEU A 114 -1.64 -7.41 16.02
CA LEU A 114 -1.44 -8.80 16.43
C LEU A 114 -0.27 -8.87 17.41
N MET A 115 -0.57 -9.22 18.66
CA MET A 115 0.47 -9.42 19.68
C MET A 115 1.04 -10.83 19.56
N GLN A 116 2.33 -10.96 19.26
CA GLN A 116 3.00 -12.24 19.02
C GLN A 116 3.63 -12.84 20.27
N THR A 117 3.75 -12.05 21.35
CA THR A 117 4.36 -12.50 22.60
C THR A 117 3.51 -12.12 23.81
N ALA A 118 3.64 -12.88 24.90
CA ALA A 118 3.00 -12.52 26.17
C ALA A 118 3.50 -11.17 26.73
N ALA A 119 4.74 -10.81 26.46
CA ALA A 119 5.31 -9.52 26.85
C ALA A 119 4.60 -8.38 26.11
N ALA A 120 4.36 -8.51 24.78
CA ALA A 120 3.61 -7.56 23.99
C ALA A 120 2.16 -7.43 24.51
N VAL A 121 1.47 -8.55 24.77
CA VAL A 121 0.13 -8.54 25.36
C VAL A 121 0.11 -7.74 26.66
N THR A 122 1.04 -8.00 27.56
CA THR A 122 1.13 -7.28 28.85
C THR A 122 1.38 -5.79 28.65
N TYR A 123 2.33 -5.44 27.80
CA TYR A 123 2.68 -4.04 27.52
C TYR A 123 1.49 -3.29 26.92
N TYR A 124 0.89 -3.81 25.86
CA TYR A 124 -0.19 -3.12 25.15
C TYR A 124 -1.47 -3.04 25.97
N ASN A 125 -1.78 -4.03 26.82
CA ASN A 125 -2.90 -3.95 27.74
C ASN A 125 -2.69 -2.93 28.86
N ASN A 126 -1.47 -2.71 29.31
CA ASN A 126 -1.18 -1.77 30.37
C ASN A 126 -1.02 -0.32 29.87
N TYR A 127 -0.46 -0.10 28.67
CA TYR A 127 -0.03 1.23 28.25
C TYR A 127 -0.72 1.74 26.98
N VAL A 128 -1.24 0.86 26.13
CA VAL A 128 -1.78 1.22 24.80
C VAL A 128 -3.12 0.52 24.56
N LEU A 129 -3.95 0.44 25.60
CA LEU A 129 -5.25 -0.18 25.45
C LEU A 129 -6.09 0.56 24.41
N CYS A 130 -6.43 -0.15 23.33
CA CYS A 130 -7.44 0.29 22.38
C CYS A 130 -8.81 -0.04 22.97
N VAL A 131 -9.63 0.98 23.13
CA VAL A 131 -10.94 0.91 23.76
C VAL A 131 -11.75 -0.29 23.26
N ASP A 132 -12.31 -1.10 24.06
CA ASP A 132 -13.34 -2.14 23.93
C ASP A 132 -12.93 -3.57 24.35
N SER A 133 -11.69 -3.97 24.30
CA SER A 133 -11.23 -5.27 24.77
C SER A 133 -9.71 -5.37 24.89
N GLU A 134 -9.23 -6.23 25.75
CA GLU A 134 -7.81 -6.51 25.94
C GLU A 134 -7.19 -7.16 24.69
N TRP A 135 -5.91 -6.88 24.44
CA TRP A 135 -5.10 -7.60 23.48
C TRP A 135 -4.93 -9.05 23.92
N VAL A 136 -5.02 -9.99 22.99
CA VAL A 136 -4.89 -11.42 23.24
C VAL A 136 -3.77 -11.97 22.33
N LEU A 137 -2.98 -12.86 22.90
CA LEU A 137 -1.85 -13.48 22.18
C LEU A 137 -2.34 -14.15 20.89
N ASN A 138 -1.65 -13.89 19.78
CA ASN A 138 -1.91 -14.42 18.44
C ASN A 138 -3.35 -14.22 17.94
N THR A 139 -4.02 -13.18 18.42
CA THR A 139 -5.36 -12.81 17.96
C THR A 139 -5.34 -11.42 17.36
N ALA A 140 -5.62 -11.32 16.07
CA ALA A 140 -5.71 -10.04 15.38
C ALA A 140 -6.89 -9.22 15.90
N LYS A 141 -6.70 -7.92 16.07
CA LYS A 141 -7.69 -7.00 16.58
C LYS A 141 -7.73 -5.72 15.73
N ASP A 142 -8.92 -5.40 15.23
CA ASP A 142 -9.15 -4.16 14.47
C ASP A 142 -9.25 -2.96 15.42
N TYR A 143 -8.40 -1.96 15.19
CA TYR A 143 -8.39 -0.70 15.94
C TYR A 143 -8.79 0.51 15.07
N SER A 144 -9.38 0.29 13.88
CA SER A 144 -9.89 1.36 13.01
C SER A 144 -10.92 2.21 13.74
N GLY A 145 -10.72 3.53 13.76
CA GLY A 145 -11.57 4.48 14.45
C GLY A 145 -11.49 4.46 15.98
N LYS A 146 -10.56 3.68 16.54
CA LYS A 146 -10.37 3.58 17.99
C LYS A 146 -9.36 4.61 18.50
N THR A 147 -9.47 4.92 19.79
CA THR A 147 -8.45 5.66 20.52
C THR A 147 -7.61 4.67 21.31
N CYS A 148 -6.31 4.58 20.98
CA CYS A 148 -5.34 3.74 21.65
C CYS A 148 -4.37 4.65 22.41
N GLY A 149 -4.42 4.63 23.73
CA GLY A 149 -3.70 5.61 24.54
C GLY A 149 -4.16 7.04 24.20
N ASN A 150 -3.24 7.89 23.74
CA ASN A 150 -3.53 9.28 23.36
C ASN A 150 -3.72 9.46 21.83
N THR A 151 -3.73 8.40 21.05
CA THR A 151 -3.80 8.46 19.59
C THR A 151 -5.16 7.95 19.11
N THR A 152 -5.90 8.78 18.38
CA THR A 152 -7.12 8.36 17.68
C THR A 152 -6.75 7.97 16.25
N TYR A 153 -7.03 6.72 15.90
CA TYR A 153 -6.78 6.17 14.56
C TYR A 153 -7.93 6.46 13.60
N PRO A 154 -7.67 6.57 12.31
CA PRO A 154 -8.71 6.83 11.33
C PRO A 154 -9.71 5.68 11.25
N ALA A 155 -11.00 6.02 11.08
CA ALA A 155 -12.08 5.05 10.91
C ALA A 155 -12.02 4.41 9.52
N LYS A 156 -12.69 3.25 9.36
CA LYS A 156 -12.93 2.64 8.05
C LYS A 156 -13.57 3.64 7.09
N ASN A 157 -13.16 3.59 5.83
CA ASN A 157 -13.53 4.51 4.75
C ASN A 157 -13.04 5.96 4.92
N ALA A 158 -12.31 6.29 5.99
CA ALA A 158 -11.65 7.59 6.08
C ALA A 158 -10.65 7.75 4.93
N THR A 159 -10.60 8.96 4.37
CA THR A 159 -9.60 9.30 3.35
C THR A 159 -8.32 9.77 4.03
N ILE A 160 -7.24 9.13 3.70
CA ILE A 160 -5.88 9.52 4.08
C ILE A 160 -5.23 10.20 2.89
N SER A 161 -4.54 11.30 3.15
CA SER A 161 -3.73 12.01 2.17
C SER A 161 -2.27 11.98 2.58
N GLY A 162 -1.38 11.91 1.61
CA GLY A 162 0.05 11.91 1.88
C GLY A 162 0.86 12.40 0.70
N VAL A 163 2.17 12.31 0.85
CA VAL A 163 3.14 12.63 -0.19
C VAL A 163 4.23 11.56 -0.23
N TYR A 164 4.70 11.25 -1.42
CA TYR A 164 5.87 10.40 -1.61
C TYR A 164 6.87 11.03 -2.56
N LYS A 165 8.11 10.59 -2.47
CA LYS A 165 9.19 10.88 -3.39
C LYS A 165 9.93 9.59 -3.72
N LEU A 166 10.17 9.37 -5.00
CA LEU A 166 11.10 8.35 -5.48
C LEU A 166 12.46 9.00 -5.75
N ASP A 167 13.52 8.34 -5.31
CA ASP A 167 14.89 8.71 -5.58
C ASP A 167 15.67 7.45 -5.99
N GLY A 168 15.71 7.20 -7.29
CA GLY A 168 16.19 5.93 -7.85
C GLY A 168 15.37 4.74 -7.35
N SER A 169 16.01 3.81 -6.64
CA SER A 169 15.36 2.63 -6.03
C SER A 169 14.86 2.88 -4.61
N SER A 170 14.85 4.11 -4.14
CA SER A 170 14.43 4.48 -2.80
C SER A 170 13.07 5.19 -2.81
N LEU A 171 12.22 4.86 -1.85
CA LEU A 171 10.94 5.50 -1.60
C LEU A 171 11.02 6.24 -0.26
N LEU A 172 10.62 7.50 -0.25
CA LEU A 172 10.31 8.30 0.93
C LEU A 172 8.81 8.60 0.90
N ILE A 173 8.09 8.35 1.98
CA ILE A 173 6.62 8.49 2.02
C ILE A 173 6.16 8.97 3.39
N ASN A 174 5.11 9.79 3.41
CA ASN A 174 4.49 10.30 4.63
C ASN A 174 2.96 10.35 4.44
N THR A 175 2.23 9.89 5.44
CA THR A 175 0.75 9.93 5.51
C THR A 175 0.23 11.00 6.46
N ASP A 176 1.09 11.62 7.24
CA ASP A 176 0.69 12.61 8.26
C ASP A 176 0.96 14.06 7.80
N ASN A 177 1.73 14.21 6.72
CA ASN A 177 2.10 15.51 6.17
C ASN A 177 2.12 15.43 4.63
N ILE A 178 1.59 16.43 3.97
CA ILE A 178 1.50 16.53 2.50
C ILE A 178 2.56 17.46 1.90
N THR A 179 3.43 18.04 2.71
CA THR A 179 4.51 18.95 2.27
C THR A 179 5.90 18.42 2.63
N SER A 180 6.00 17.38 3.45
CA SER A 180 7.27 16.78 3.85
C SER A 180 7.19 15.25 3.80
N VAL A 181 8.14 14.61 3.13
CA VAL A 181 8.30 13.15 3.18
C VAL A 181 8.93 12.73 4.51
N GLY A 182 8.65 11.48 4.92
CA GLY A 182 9.29 10.88 6.10
C GLY A 182 10.80 10.69 5.90
N SER A 183 11.52 10.56 7.01
CA SER A 183 12.97 10.30 7.01
C SER A 183 13.34 8.83 6.77
N THR A 184 12.40 7.91 6.95
CA THR A 184 12.64 6.47 6.72
C THR A 184 12.73 6.21 5.23
N VAL A 185 13.82 5.61 4.81
CA VAL A 185 14.08 5.20 3.43
C VAL A 185 13.62 3.75 3.24
N PHE A 186 12.84 3.51 2.21
CA PHE A 186 12.39 2.18 1.81
C PHE A 186 13.05 1.79 0.50
N THR A 187 13.50 0.55 0.38
CA THR A 187 14.09 -0.02 -0.84
C THR A 187 13.15 -1.03 -1.46
N LYS A 188 13.09 -1.03 -2.78
CA LYS A 188 12.25 -1.99 -3.54
C LYS A 188 12.85 -3.39 -3.45
N GLN A 189 11.95 -4.38 -3.22
CA GLN A 189 12.30 -5.79 -3.16
C GLN A 189 12.05 -6.48 -4.51
#